data_b6ca7ba4b67739634d93cb140d115ce0
#
_entry.id   b6ca7ba4b67739634d93cb140d115ce0
#
_cell.length_a   1.000
_cell.length_b   1.000
_cell.length_c   1.000
_cell.angle_alpha   90.00
_cell.angle_beta   90.00
_cell.angle_gamma   90.00
#
_symmetry.space_group_name_H-M   'P 1'
#
loop_
_entity.id
_entity.type
_entity.pdbx_description
1 polymer ?
#
loop_
_entity_poly.entity_id
_entity_poly.type
_entity_poly.pdbx_seq_one_letter_code
_entity_poly.pdbx_strand_id
1 'polypeptide(L)'
;MTQQLPGTDYGQLLEELQWLWGEERSPLPRMANMVALLYRRLPEVNWVGVYLREGQELVLGPFQGAPACQRILLGKGVCGTAAVQRQSIVVPDVSRFPGYIACSPETRAELVVPLCWGAELYGVLDLDSPCLGRFTEADARGLERIVVALLQETDLERLRHYCQG
;
A
#
# COMPACT_ATOMS: atom_id res chain seq x y z
N MET A 1 -20.60 0.72 -24.96
CA MET A 1 -20.61 1.71 -23.85
C MET A 1 -19.94 1.06 -22.65
N THR A 2 -18.70 1.39 -22.40
CA THR A 2 -18.03 1.04 -21.15
C THR A 2 -18.61 1.94 -20.06
N GLN A 3 -19.48 1.40 -19.22
CA GLN A 3 -19.89 2.08 -18.00
C GLN A 3 -18.63 2.27 -17.16
N GLN A 4 -18.20 3.51 -17.05
CA GLN A 4 -17.17 3.89 -16.09
C GLN A 4 -17.78 3.58 -14.70
N LEU A 5 -17.21 2.61 -14.00
CA LEU A 5 -17.60 2.33 -12.62
C LEU A 5 -17.47 3.64 -11.82
N PRO A 6 -18.43 3.97 -10.95
CA PRO A 6 -18.30 5.15 -10.10
C PRO A 6 -16.99 5.05 -9.32
N GLY A 7 -16.23 6.15 -9.32
CA GLY A 7 -14.94 6.20 -8.63
C GLY A 7 -15.09 5.80 -7.17
N THR A 8 -14.07 5.15 -6.61
CA THR A 8 -14.04 4.77 -5.20
C THR A 8 -14.19 5.99 -4.30
N ASP A 9 -15.13 5.96 -3.36
CA ASP A 9 -15.26 6.99 -2.33
C ASP A 9 -14.24 6.74 -1.20
N TYR A 10 -13.06 7.32 -1.35
CA TYR A 10 -11.99 7.21 -0.34
C TYR A 10 -12.31 7.93 0.97
N GLY A 11 -13.18 8.94 0.95
CA GLY A 11 -13.67 9.59 2.16
C GLY A 11 -14.49 8.63 3.02
N GLN A 12 -15.42 7.91 2.40
CA GLN A 12 -16.20 6.88 3.09
C GLN A 12 -15.32 5.73 3.60
N LEU A 13 -14.34 5.28 2.80
CA LEU A 13 -13.39 4.26 3.24
C LEU A 13 -12.58 4.72 4.46
N LEU A 14 -12.15 5.96 4.48
CA LEU A 14 -11.43 6.53 5.62
C LEU A 14 -12.30 6.56 6.87
N GLU A 15 -13.56 6.98 6.76
CA GLU A 15 -14.51 6.97 7.89
C GLU A 15 -14.71 5.54 8.43
N GLU A 16 -14.89 4.55 7.55
CA GLU A 16 -15.01 3.14 7.95
C GLU A 16 -13.75 2.66 8.69
N LEU A 17 -12.56 3.01 8.20
CA LEU A 17 -11.29 2.65 8.84
C LEU A 17 -11.14 3.32 10.21
N GLN A 18 -11.46 4.60 10.32
CA GLN A 18 -11.40 5.32 11.60
C GLN A 18 -12.33 4.70 12.62
N TRP A 19 -13.52 4.27 12.20
CA TRP A 19 -14.43 3.54 13.07
C TRP A 19 -13.88 2.18 13.50
N LEU A 20 -13.28 1.41 12.57
CA LEU A 20 -12.68 0.10 12.86
C LEU A 20 -11.46 0.21 13.78
N TRP A 21 -10.64 1.23 13.57
CA TRP A 21 -9.46 1.47 14.41
C TRP A 21 -9.84 1.91 15.82
N GLY A 22 -10.88 2.74 15.95
CA GLY A 22 -11.31 3.24 17.25
C GLY A 22 -10.14 3.79 18.07
N GLU A 23 -9.98 3.29 19.29
CA GLU A 23 -8.89 3.69 20.20
C GLU A 23 -7.63 2.81 20.07
N GLU A 24 -7.63 1.80 19.19
CA GLU A 24 -6.46 0.94 18.96
C GLU A 24 -5.31 1.75 18.36
N ARG A 25 -4.15 1.70 19.02
CA ARG A 25 -2.94 2.41 18.56
C ARG A 25 -1.82 1.48 18.09
N SER A 26 -1.97 0.18 18.33
CA SER A 26 -0.98 -0.80 17.85
C SER A 26 -0.94 -0.84 16.34
N PRO A 27 0.26 -0.75 15.72
CA PRO A 27 0.37 -0.71 14.27
C PRO A 27 -0.14 -1.97 13.59
N LEU A 28 0.11 -3.14 14.15
CA LEU A 28 -0.22 -4.42 13.51
C LEU A 28 -1.74 -4.60 13.28
N PRO A 29 -2.63 -4.51 14.29
CA PRO A 29 -4.06 -4.64 14.04
C PRO A 29 -4.62 -3.51 13.16
N ARG A 30 -4.08 -2.30 13.25
CA ARG A 30 -4.49 -1.18 12.38
C ARG A 30 -4.16 -1.46 10.92
N MET A 31 -2.94 -1.90 10.62
CA MET A 31 -2.53 -2.28 9.27
C MET A 31 -3.29 -3.49 8.75
N ALA A 32 -3.49 -4.52 9.60
CA ALA A 32 -4.23 -5.71 9.22
C ALA A 32 -5.67 -5.40 8.79
N ASN A 33 -6.39 -4.58 9.56
CA ASN A 33 -7.74 -4.15 9.20
C ASN A 33 -7.76 -3.22 7.98
N MET A 34 -6.77 -2.34 7.83
CA MET A 34 -6.65 -1.48 6.64
C MET A 34 -6.54 -2.31 5.36
N VAL A 35 -5.60 -3.25 5.31
CA VAL A 35 -5.42 -4.06 4.10
C VAL A 35 -6.63 -4.95 3.82
N ALA A 36 -7.28 -5.49 4.85
CA ALA A 36 -8.48 -6.31 4.70
C ALA A 36 -9.65 -5.49 4.13
N LEU A 37 -9.89 -4.28 4.65
CA LEU A 37 -10.97 -3.42 4.16
C LEU A 37 -10.70 -2.95 2.73
N LEU A 38 -9.49 -2.49 2.44
CA LEU A 38 -9.12 -2.05 1.09
C LEU A 38 -9.25 -3.19 0.07
N TYR A 39 -8.75 -4.38 0.40
CA TYR A 39 -8.88 -5.55 -0.46
C TYR A 39 -10.35 -5.90 -0.76
N ARG A 40 -11.22 -5.79 0.24
CA ARG A 40 -12.65 -6.10 0.12
C ARG A 40 -13.44 -5.05 -0.66
N ARG A 41 -13.06 -3.77 -0.54
CA ARG A 41 -13.85 -2.63 -1.04
C ARG A 41 -13.39 -2.09 -2.38
N LEU A 42 -12.11 -2.27 -2.72
CA LEU A 42 -11.58 -1.78 -3.99
C LEU A 42 -11.89 -2.78 -5.12
N PRO A 43 -12.67 -2.38 -6.14
CA PRO A 43 -12.96 -3.27 -7.24
C PRO A 43 -11.70 -3.53 -8.07
N GLU A 44 -11.62 -4.71 -8.66
CA GLU A 44 -10.54 -5.13 -9.57
C GLU A 44 -9.12 -5.08 -8.94
N VAL A 45 -9.04 -5.20 -7.63
CA VAL A 45 -7.79 -5.32 -6.87
C VAL A 45 -7.67 -6.73 -6.35
N ASN A 46 -6.56 -7.41 -6.66
CA ASN A 46 -6.34 -8.80 -6.27
C ASN A 46 -5.24 -8.99 -5.22
N TRP A 47 -4.58 -7.90 -4.82
CA TRP A 47 -3.61 -7.92 -3.74
C TRP A 47 -3.52 -6.54 -3.07
N VAL A 48 -3.49 -6.52 -1.75
CA VAL A 48 -3.22 -5.31 -0.94
C VAL A 48 -2.34 -5.72 0.22
N GLY A 49 -1.24 -5.03 0.43
CA GLY A 49 -0.35 -5.34 1.54
C GLY A 49 0.54 -4.19 1.95
N VAL A 50 1.12 -4.35 3.14
CA VAL A 50 2.12 -3.44 3.69
C VAL A 50 3.46 -4.15 3.70
N TYR A 51 4.46 -3.49 3.17
CA TYR A 51 5.87 -3.84 3.37
C TYR A 51 6.49 -2.85 4.36
N LEU A 52 7.14 -3.37 5.38
CA LEU A 52 7.81 -2.55 6.39
C LEU A 52 9.31 -2.46 6.12
N ARG A 53 9.87 -1.29 6.33
CA ARG A 53 11.31 -1.06 6.13
C ARG A 53 12.11 -1.71 7.25
N GLU A 54 13.07 -2.52 6.88
CA GLU A 54 14.09 -3.10 7.75
C GLU A 54 15.46 -2.85 7.13
N GLY A 55 16.18 -1.86 7.64
CA GLY A 55 17.46 -1.46 7.05
C GLY A 55 17.34 -0.99 5.60
N GLN A 56 17.95 -1.72 4.68
CA GLN A 56 17.93 -1.46 3.24
C GLN A 56 16.92 -2.31 2.46
N GLU A 57 16.03 -2.97 3.18
CA GLU A 57 15.01 -3.84 2.60
C GLU A 57 13.61 -3.43 3.05
N LEU A 58 12.63 -3.85 2.25
CA LEU A 58 11.22 -3.90 2.60
C LEU A 58 10.85 -5.35 2.91
N VAL A 59 10.21 -5.58 4.05
CA VAL A 59 9.81 -6.91 4.53
C VAL A 59 8.30 -7.01 4.53
N LEU A 60 7.80 -8.13 4.01
CA LEU A 60 6.36 -8.39 3.92
C LEU A 60 5.70 -8.31 5.31
N GLY A 61 4.70 -7.45 5.42
CA GLY A 61 3.83 -7.30 6.57
C GLY A 61 2.43 -7.83 6.33
N PRO A 62 1.39 -7.28 6.97
CA PRO A 62 0.01 -7.68 6.75
C PRO A 62 -0.41 -7.50 5.29
N PHE A 63 -1.03 -8.52 4.71
CA PHE A 63 -1.54 -8.48 3.34
C PHE A 63 -2.78 -9.36 3.16
N GLN A 64 -3.48 -9.10 2.05
CA GLN A 64 -4.58 -9.92 1.54
C GLN A 64 -4.31 -10.22 0.06
N GLY A 65 -4.51 -11.46 -0.34
CA GLY A 65 -4.27 -11.96 -1.69
C GLY A 65 -3.34 -13.18 -1.70
N ALA A 66 -2.75 -13.47 -2.85
CA ALA A 66 -1.82 -14.59 -3.02
C ALA A 66 -0.49 -14.35 -2.26
N PRO A 67 0.26 -15.42 -1.92
CA PRO A 67 1.61 -15.29 -1.38
C PRO A 67 2.48 -14.38 -2.26
N ALA A 68 3.35 -13.59 -1.63
CA ALA A 68 4.13 -12.54 -2.29
C ALA A 68 5.62 -12.63 -1.93
N CYS A 69 6.44 -11.78 -2.57
CA CYS A 69 7.85 -11.64 -2.23
C CYS A 69 8.01 -11.27 -0.76
N GLN A 70 8.89 -11.96 -0.04
CA GLN A 70 9.09 -11.72 1.39
C GLN A 70 9.97 -10.52 1.66
N ARG A 71 10.95 -10.24 0.76
CA ARG A 71 11.89 -9.13 0.89
C ARG A 71 12.13 -8.46 -0.46
N ILE A 72 12.20 -7.13 -0.44
CA ILE A 72 12.46 -6.29 -1.61
C ILE A 72 13.53 -5.27 -1.22
N LEU A 73 14.62 -5.18 -1.97
CA LEU A 73 15.64 -4.16 -1.75
C LEU A 73 15.10 -2.76 -2.04
N LEU A 74 15.47 -1.78 -1.23
CA LEU A 74 15.20 -0.37 -1.53
C LEU A 74 15.78 0.00 -2.90
N GLY A 75 15.01 0.73 -3.68
CA GLY A 75 15.38 1.11 -5.05
C GLY A 75 15.09 0.04 -6.11
N LYS A 76 14.57 -1.12 -5.74
CA LYS A 76 14.21 -2.19 -6.68
C LYS A 76 12.70 -2.36 -6.82
N GLY A 77 12.25 -2.59 -8.07
CA GLY A 77 10.85 -2.72 -8.38
C GLY A 77 10.04 -1.44 -8.09
N VAL A 78 8.72 -1.53 -8.13
CA VAL A 78 7.85 -0.38 -7.84
C VAL A 78 7.91 -0.02 -6.35
N CYS A 79 7.77 -1.00 -5.47
CA CYS A 79 7.82 -0.79 -4.02
C CYS A 79 9.14 -0.16 -3.56
N GLY A 80 10.28 -0.73 -3.97
CA GLY A 80 11.59 -0.21 -3.60
C GLY A 80 11.86 1.20 -4.16
N THR A 81 11.39 1.48 -5.38
CA THR A 81 11.50 2.80 -6.00
C THR A 81 10.65 3.84 -5.28
N ALA A 82 9.38 3.53 -4.99
CA ALA A 82 8.49 4.41 -4.23
C ALA A 82 9.06 4.73 -2.84
N ALA A 83 9.63 3.73 -2.17
CA ALA A 83 10.26 3.90 -0.87
C ALA A 83 11.42 4.89 -0.90
N VAL A 84 12.33 4.77 -1.88
CA VAL A 84 13.49 5.67 -2.03
C VAL A 84 13.06 7.08 -2.41
N GLN A 85 12.14 7.21 -3.35
CA GLN A 85 11.63 8.50 -3.82
C GLN A 85 10.71 9.17 -2.80
N ARG A 86 10.15 8.39 -1.85
CA ARG A 86 9.13 8.86 -0.89
C ARG A 86 7.93 9.49 -1.57
N GLN A 87 7.55 8.96 -2.69
CA GLN A 87 6.42 9.40 -3.51
C GLN A 87 5.60 8.22 -3.96
N SER A 88 4.28 8.40 -4.05
CA SER A 88 3.40 7.40 -4.64
C SER A 88 3.74 7.20 -6.11
N ILE A 89 3.67 5.94 -6.55
CA ILE A 89 3.90 5.57 -7.95
C ILE A 89 2.66 4.84 -8.47
N VAL A 90 2.07 5.39 -9.51
CA VAL A 90 0.97 4.77 -10.27
C VAL A 90 1.56 4.11 -11.51
N VAL A 91 1.40 2.78 -11.63
CA VAL A 91 1.88 2.02 -12.78
C VAL A 91 0.70 1.43 -13.54
N PRO A 92 0.28 2.05 -14.66
CA PRO A 92 -0.85 1.54 -15.45
C PRO A 92 -0.57 0.20 -16.13
N ASP A 93 0.69 -0.08 -16.43
CA ASP A 93 1.15 -1.31 -17.08
C ASP A 93 2.53 -1.68 -16.52
N VAL A 94 2.58 -2.71 -15.68
CA VAL A 94 3.81 -3.14 -15.01
C VAL A 94 4.87 -3.66 -15.99
N SER A 95 4.46 -4.13 -17.18
CA SER A 95 5.41 -4.58 -18.21
C SER A 95 6.28 -3.46 -18.76
N ARG A 96 5.86 -2.21 -18.55
CA ARG A 96 6.59 -1.00 -18.99
C ARG A 96 7.42 -0.37 -17.87
N PHE A 97 7.32 -0.87 -16.66
CA PHE A 97 8.09 -0.33 -15.53
C PHE A 97 9.52 -0.89 -15.54
N PRO A 98 10.56 -0.04 -15.67
CA PRO A 98 11.95 -0.49 -15.71
C PRO A 98 12.34 -1.22 -14.42
N GLY A 99 12.84 -2.45 -14.54
CA GLY A 99 13.27 -3.25 -13.38
C GLY A 99 12.11 -3.80 -12.54
N TYR A 100 10.92 -3.93 -13.14
CA TYR A 100 9.77 -4.51 -12.47
C TYR A 100 10.09 -5.88 -11.86
N ILE A 101 9.65 -6.09 -10.60
CA ILE A 101 9.77 -7.36 -9.90
C ILE A 101 8.41 -8.05 -9.90
N ALA A 102 8.29 -9.15 -10.64
CA ALA A 102 7.07 -9.94 -10.74
C ALA A 102 6.93 -10.87 -9.54
N CYS A 103 6.29 -10.43 -8.45
CA CYS A 103 5.94 -11.29 -7.32
C CYS A 103 4.68 -12.13 -7.60
N SER A 104 3.87 -11.73 -8.58
CA SER A 104 2.70 -12.47 -9.06
C SER A 104 2.62 -12.34 -10.60
N PRO A 105 2.36 -13.45 -11.31
CA PRO A 105 2.22 -13.41 -12.77
C PRO A 105 0.92 -12.75 -13.25
N GLU A 106 -0.06 -12.56 -12.34
CA GLU A 106 -1.37 -11.99 -12.66
C GLU A 106 -1.39 -10.47 -12.58
N THR A 107 -0.40 -9.84 -11.95
CA THR A 107 -0.34 -8.38 -11.79
C THR A 107 -0.08 -7.70 -13.13
N ARG A 108 -0.96 -6.77 -13.50
CA ARG A 108 -0.87 -5.95 -14.70
C ARG A 108 -0.77 -4.45 -14.42
N ALA A 109 -1.33 -3.99 -13.31
CA ALA A 109 -1.21 -2.62 -12.83
C ALA A 109 -0.87 -2.64 -11.33
N GLU A 110 -0.19 -1.61 -10.86
CA GLU A 110 0.26 -1.50 -9.48
C GLU A 110 0.21 -0.05 -9.00
N LEU A 111 -0.10 0.14 -7.74
CA LEU A 111 -0.03 1.43 -7.05
C LEU A 111 0.69 1.23 -5.72
N VAL A 112 1.73 2.01 -5.49
CA VAL A 112 2.49 1.98 -4.24
C VAL A 112 2.46 3.35 -3.59
N VAL A 113 2.11 3.39 -2.31
CA VAL A 113 2.07 4.61 -1.49
C VAL A 113 3.03 4.47 -0.32
N PRO A 114 4.05 5.35 -0.18
CA PRO A 114 4.99 5.29 0.93
C PRO A 114 4.31 5.58 2.28
N LEU A 115 4.75 4.88 3.31
CA LEU A 115 4.38 5.13 4.70
C LEU A 115 5.44 6.05 5.32
N CYS A 116 5.27 7.35 5.12
CA CYS A 116 6.18 8.38 5.62
C CYS A 116 5.51 9.23 6.70
N TRP A 117 6.25 9.53 7.78
CA TRP A 117 5.84 10.49 8.80
C TRP A 117 7.04 11.37 9.18
N GLY A 118 6.92 12.67 8.92
CA GLY A 118 8.08 13.55 9.02
C GLY A 118 9.20 13.10 8.07
N ALA A 119 10.40 12.96 8.61
CA ALA A 119 11.58 12.52 7.86
C ALA A 119 11.73 10.99 7.79
N GLU A 120 10.87 10.23 8.47
CA GLU A 120 10.98 8.77 8.54
C GLU A 120 10.14 8.06 7.49
N LEU A 121 10.72 7.00 6.93
CA LEU A 121 10.06 6.02 6.07
C LEU A 121 9.89 4.73 6.86
N TYR A 122 8.64 4.32 7.07
CA TYR A 122 8.30 3.07 7.77
C TYR A 122 8.09 1.89 6.82
N GLY A 123 7.75 2.17 5.58
CA GLY A 123 7.47 1.14 4.59
C GLY A 123 6.64 1.66 3.43
N VAL A 124 5.88 0.78 2.81
CA VAL A 124 4.96 1.11 1.70
C VAL A 124 3.65 0.35 1.84
N LEU A 125 2.59 0.94 1.31
CA LEU A 125 1.32 0.28 1.01
C LEU A 125 1.32 -0.05 -0.48
N ASP A 126 1.15 -1.31 -0.81
CA ASP A 126 1.22 -1.84 -2.17
C ASP A 126 -0.13 -2.44 -2.58
N LEU A 127 -0.62 -2.09 -3.76
CA LEU A 127 -1.85 -2.60 -4.35
C LEU A 127 -1.59 -3.09 -5.76
N ASP A 128 -2.08 -4.30 -6.06
CA ASP A 128 -2.00 -4.93 -7.38
C ASP A 128 -3.36 -5.15 -8.00
N SER A 129 -3.40 -5.10 -9.32
CA SER A 129 -4.58 -5.40 -10.11
C SER A 129 -4.25 -6.25 -11.34
N PRO A 130 -5.12 -7.21 -11.73
CA PRO A 130 -5.00 -7.92 -12.99
C PRO A 130 -5.48 -7.09 -14.20
N CYS A 131 -5.96 -5.88 -13.97
CA CYS A 131 -6.52 -5.00 -15.00
C CYS A 131 -5.55 -3.86 -15.34
N LEU A 132 -5.20 -3.71 -16.63
CA LEU A 132 -4.41 -2.58 -17.10
C LEU A 132 -5.11 -1.25 -16.77
N GLY A 133 -4.32 -0.27 -16.34
CA GLY A 133 -4.82 1.07 -16.07
C GLY A 133 -5.78 1.18 -14.89
N ARG A 134 -5.84 0.15 -14.02
CA ARG A 134 -6.78 0.14 -12.89
C ARG A 134 -6.63 1.33 -11.96
N PHE A 135 -5.39 1.72 -11.67
CA PHE A 135 -5.10 2.77 -10.72
C PHE A 135 -4.88 4.12 -11.39
N THR A 136 -5.37 5.18 -10.76
CA THR A 136 -5.27 6.56 -11.19
C THR A 136 -4.60 7.43 -10.12
N GLU A 137 -4.26 8.66 -10.47
CA GLU A 137 -3.78 9.66 -9.50
C GLU A 137 -4.81 9.98 -8.41
N ALA A 138 -6.11 9.84 -8.72
CA ALA A 138 -7.16 10.00 -7.73
C ALA A 138 -7.13 8.87 -6.68
N ASP A 139 -6.84 7.63 -7.10
CA ASP A 139 -6.62 6.50 -6.18
C ASP A 139 -5.41 6.78 -5.28
N ALA A 140 -4.30 7.24 -5.86
CA ALA A 140 -3.10 7.58 -5.10
C ALA A 140 -3.39 8.63 -4.01
N ARG A 141 -4.05 9.73 -4.36
CA ARG A 141 -4.42 10.78 -3.39
C ARG A 141 -5.36 10.27 -2.30
N GLY A 142 -6.32 9.42 -2.66
CA GLY A 142 -7.24 8.82 -1.70
C GLY A 142 -6.51 7.94 -0.68
N LEU A 143 -5.60 7.10 -1.15
CA LEU A 143 -4.80 6.21 -0.32
C LEU A 143 -3.75 6.96 0.50
N GLU A 144 -3.18 8.04 -0.01
CA GLU A 144 -2.28 8.92 0.75
C GLU A 144 -2.97 9.49 2.00
N ARG A 145 -4.23 9.92 1.88
CA ARG A 145 -5.02 10.38 3.04
C ARG A 145 -5.25 9.26 4.05
N ILE A 146 -5.51 8.05 3.59
CA ILE A 146 -5.67 6.89 4.47
C ILE A 146 -4.35 6.58 5.20
N VAL A 147 -3.22 6.63 4.51
CA VAL A 147 -1.89 6.42 5.09
C VAL A 147 -1.58 7.49 6.16
N VAL A 148 -1.89 8.76 5.89
CA VAL A 148 -1.71 9.83 6.88
C VAL A 148 -2.54 9.54 8.12
N ALA A 149 -3.82 9.19 7.98
CA ALA A 149 -4.69 8.86 9.10
C ALA A 149 -4.21 7.62 9.87
N LEU A 150 -3.70 6.60 9.17
CA LEU A 150 -3.09 5.43 9.80
C LEU A 150 -1.93 5.84 10.72
N LEU A 151 -0.99 6.62 10.20
CA LEU A 151 0.24 6.97 10.91
C LEU A 151 0.01 8.00 12.03
N GLN A 152 -0.91 8.93 11.82
CA GLN A 152 -1.21 10.00 12.78
C GLN A 152 -1.61 9.45 14.15
N GLU A 153 -2.35 8.34 14.18
CA GLU A 153 -2.90 7.76 15.40
C GLU A 153 -2.21 6.46 15.83
N THR A 154 -1.26 5.98 15.05
CA THR A 154 -0.49 4.78 15.36
C THR A 154 0.62 5.10 16.35
N ASP A 155 0.90 4.17 17.26
CA ASP A 155 2.10 4.19 18.08
C ASP A 155 3.34 3.98 17.19
N LEU A 156 3.94 5.09 16.79
CA LEU A 156 5.09 5.11 15.87
C LEU A 156 6.35 4.51 16.51
N GLU A 157 6.47 4.56 17.83
CA GLU A 157 7.57 3.94 18.53
C GLU A 157 7.49 2.41 18.42
N ARG A 158 6.31 1.84 18.61
CA ARG A 158 6.09 0.40 18.35
C ARG A 158 6.30 0.06 16.88
N LEU A 159 5.85 0.93 15.97
CA LEU A 159 6.07 0.71 14.54
C LEU A 159 7.57 0.67 14.20
N ARG A 160 8.37 1.55 14.80
CA ARG A 160 9.85 1.50 14.65
C ARG A 160 10.45 0.17 15.05
N HIS A 161 9.93 -0.48 16.09
CA HIS A 161 10.43 -1.80 16.51
C HIS A 161 10.26 -2.87 15.44
N TYR A 162 9.21 -2.78 14.64
CA TYR A 162 9.05 -3.68 13.49
C TYR A 162 10.01 -3.34 12.34
N CYS A 163 10.51 -2.11 12.30
CA CYS A 163 11.39 -1.60 11.26
C CYS A 163 12.88 -1.65 11.61
N GLN A 164 13.22 -2.10 12.82
CA GLN A 164 14.60 -2.25 13.28
C GLN A 164 15.02 -3.70 13.13
N GLY A 165 15.81 -3.98 12.08
CA GLY A 165 16.52 -5.23 11.93
C GLY A 165 17.85 -5.21 12.68
#